data_a9ff78f43d8f5c399a42ca2e282b281f
#
_entry.id   a9ff78f43d8f5c399a42ca2e282b281f
#
_cell.length_a   1.000
_cell.length_b   1.000
_cell.length_c   1.000
_cell.angle_alpha   90.00
_cell.angle_beta   90.00
_cell.angle_gamma   90.00
#
_symmetry.space_group_name_H-M   'P 1'
#
loop_
_entity.id
_entity.type
_entity.pdbx_description
1 polymer ?
#
loop_
_entity_poly.entity_id
_entity_poly.type
_entity_poly.pdbx_seq_one_letter_code
_entity_poly.pdbx_strand_id
1 'polypeptide(L)'
;MIRPLINGFSLTFKHLFRRPITVDYPNQKVPMFPRYRGKQVLMRDENGLEKCVACGLCSVACPADAIYLEAAENDGTVMAGPRYAAVYQIHKTRCIFCGFCEEACPVSAIFMGKDYELAVYSKDDFVWDKNELLVPATTAPATQEGRETR
;
A
#
# COMPACT_ATOMS: atom_id res chain seq x y z
N MET A 1 -54.07 0.78 -1.15
CA MET A 1 -52.73 0.69 -0.49
C MET A 1 -51.97 -0.61 -0.72
N ILE A 2 -52.56 -1.71 -1.18
CA ILE A 2 -51.89 -3.02 -1.37
C ILE A 2 -51.02 -3.07 -2.64
N ARG A 3 -51.35 -2.36 -3.71
CA ARG A 3 -50.60 -2.35 -4.98
C ARG A 3 -49.10 -1.98 -4.84
N PRO A 4 -48.71 -0.95 -4.05
CA PRO A 4 -47.28 -0.62 -3.88
C PRO A 4 -46.50 -1.72 -3.17
N LEU A 5 -47.13 -2.40 -2.20
CA LEU A 5 -46.52 -3.55 -1.52
C LEU A 5 -46.27 -4.72 -2.47
N ILE A 6 -47.27 -5.07 -3.27
CA ILE A 6 -47.15 -6.15 -4.26
C ILE A 6 -46.05 -5.83 -5.28
N ASN A 7 -45.96 -4.59 -5.75
CA ASN A 7 -44.93 -4.17 -6.65
C ASN A 7 -43.50 -4.26 -6.02
N GLY A 8 -43.38 -3.88 -4.75
CA GLY A 8 -42.10 -4.01 -4.00
C GLY A 8 -41.68 -5.48 -3.86
N PHE A 9 -42.59 -6.37 -3.45
CA PHE A 9 -42.30 -7.81 -3.36
C PHE A 9 -42.00 -8.43 -4.73
N SER A 10 -42.71 -8.06 -5.77
CA SER A 10 -42.45 -8.53 -7.13
C SER A 10 -41.06 -8.15 -7.62
N LEU A 11 -40.57 -6.93 -7.28
CA LEU A 11 -39.23 -6.49 -7.63
C LEU A 11 -38.16 -7.31 -6.91
N THR A 12 -38.27 -7.51 -5.59
CA THR A 12 -37.31 -8.32 -4.81
C THR A 12 -37.32 -9.78 -5.26
N PHE A 13 -38.51 -10.34 -5.53
CA PHE A 13 -38.64 -11.70 -6.03
C PHE A 13 -38.00 -11.88 -7.40
N LYS A 14 -38.08 -10.89 -8.29
CA LYS A 14 -37.38 -10.89 -9.59
C LYS A 14 -35.86 -10.89 -9.43
N HIS A 15 -35.33 -10.25 -8.38
CA HIS A 15 -33.90 -10.26 -8.11
C HIS A 15 -33.37 -11.61 -7.64
N LEU A 16 -34.20 -12.47 -7.06
CA LEU A 16 -33.82 -13.83 -6.64
C LEU A 16 -33.35 -14.69 -7.82
N PHE A 17 -33.91 -14.48 -9.02
CA PHE A 17 -33.58 -15.24 -10.24
C PHE A 17 -32.53 -14.54 -11.12
N ARG A 18 -32.01 -13.38 -10.69
CA ARG A 18 -30.92 -12.73 -11.41
C ARG A 18 -29.58 -13.39 -11.14
N ARG A 19 -28.75 -13.44 -12.17
CA ARG A 19 -27.37 -13.91 -12.04
C ARG A 19 -26.62 -13.00 -11.08
N PRO A 20 -25.89 -13.54 -10.09
CA PRO A 20 -25.12 -12.72 -9.14
C PRO A 20 -24.02 -11.95 -9.89
N ILE A 21 -23.78 -10.70 -9.46
CA ILE A 21 -22.73 -9.82 -9.99
C ILE A 21 -21.44 -10.00 -9.17
N THR A 22 -21.53 -10.64 -8.01
CA THR A 22 -20.42 -10.86 -7.09
C THR A 22 -19.40 -11.80 -7.69
N VAL A 23 -18.12 -11.51 -7.45
CA VAL A 23 -17.00 -12.34 -7.88
C VAL A 23 -16.76 -13.44 -6.84
N ASP A 24 -16.47 -14.65 -7.31
CA ASP A 24 -16.21 -15.80 -6.46
C ASP A 24 -14.75 -15.76 -5.94
N TYR A 25 -14.53 -15.00 -4.88
CA TYR A 25 -13.25 -14.96 -4.19
C TYR A 25 -13.08 -16.23 -3.32
N PRO A 26 -11.92 -16.93 -3.30
CA PRO A 26 -10.62 -16.52 -3.86
C PRO A 26 -10.36 -17.01 -5.31
N ASN A 27 -11.28 -17.74 -5.94
CA ASN A 27 -11.08 -18.33 -7.26
C ASN A 27 -10.93 -17.26 -8.35
N GLN A 28 -11.67 -16.16 -8.21
CA GLN A 28 -11.56 -15.00 -9.07
C GLN A 28 -11.23 -13.76 -8.23
N LYS A 29 -10.15 -13.06 -8.61
CA LYS A 29 -9.76 -11.79 -7.99
C LYS A 29 -10.11 -10.63 -8.90
N VAL A 30 -10.64 -9.57 -8.31
CA VAL A 30 -10.92 -8.33 -9.04
C VAL A 30 -9.61 -7.57 -9.24
N PRO A 31 -9.29 -7.11 -10.46
CA PRO A 31 -8.11 -6.27 -10.67
C PRO A 31 -8.25 -4.95 -9.91
N MET A 32 -7.18 -4.56 -9.20
CA MET A 32 -7.19 -3.32 -8.42
C MET A 32 -7.18 -2.10 -9.32
N PHE A 33 -7.95 -1.09 -8.94
CA PHE A 33 -7.97 0.18 -9.67
C PHE A 33 -6.61 0.90 -9.59
N PRO A 34 -6.24 1.70 -10.61
CA PRO A 34 -4.95 2.41 -10.63
C PRO A 34 -4.70 3.30 -9.40
N ARG A 35 -5.74 3.90 -8.84
CA ARG A 35 -5.66 4.76 -7.65
C ARG A 35 -5.81 4.02 -6.31
N TYR A 36 -5.84 2.68 -6.32
CA TYR A 36 -5.92 1.92 -5.09
C TYR A 36 -4.65 2.10 -4.25
N ARG A 37 -4.84 2.33 -2.95
CA ARG A 37 -3.78 2.47 -1.95
C ARG A 37 -3.72 1.22 -1.10
N GLY A 38 -2.82 0.29 -1.45
CA GLY A 38 -2.58 -0.93 -0.70
C GLY A 38 -1.32 -0.87 0.15
N LYS A 39 -0.65 -2.01 0.33
CA LYS A 39 0.58 -2.12 1.12
C LYS A 39 1.64 -1.14 0.62
N GLN A 40 2.29 -0.43 1.53
CA GLN A 40 3.43 0.42 1.21
C GLN A 40 4.62 -0.44 0.74
N VAL A 41 5.37 0.11 -0.20
CA VAL A 41 6.61 -0.48 -0.72
C VAL A 41 7.72 0.55 -0.72
N LEU A 42 8.93 0.13 -0.37
CA LEU A 42 10.14 0.94 -0.46
C LEU A 42 10.89 0.61 -1.74
N MET A 43 11.17 1.65 -2.51
CA MET A 43 11.82 1.54 -3.82
C MET A 43 13.34 1.49 -3.71
N ARG A 44 13.93 0.85 -4.73
CA ARG A 44 15.37 0.87 -4.96
C ARG A 44 15.70 1.76 -6.16
N ASP A 45 16.93 2.23 -6.22
CA ASP A 45 17.48 2.92 -7.38
C ASP A 45 17.76 1.94 -8.54
N GLU A 46 18.10 2.48 -9.71
CA GLU A 46 18.50 1.71 -10.89
C GLU A 46 19.70 0.80 -10.62
N ASN A 47 20.55 1.18 -9.66
CA ASN A 47 21.71 0.40 -9.22
C ASN A 47 21.38 -0.69 -8.19
N GLY A 48 20.09 -0.87 -7.83
CA GLY A 48 19.63 -1.80 -6.81
C GLY A 48 19.84 -1.34 -5.36
N LEU A 49 20.34 -0.11 -5.14
CA LEU A 49 20.53 0.49 -3.83
C LEU A 49 19.20 1.02 -3.27
N GLU A 50 19.12 1.17 -1.95
CA GLU A 50 17.94 1.75 -1.29
C GLU A 50 17.80 3.24 -1.64
N LYS A 51 16.58 3.68 -1.93
CA LYS A 51 16.29 5.06 -2.30
C LYS A 51 16.02 5.97 -1.08
N CYS A 52 15.74 5.37 0.08
CA CYS A 52 15.34 6.08 1.29
C CYS A 52 16.54 6.76 1.97
N VAL A 53 16.51 8.09 2.07
CA VAL A 53 17.53 8.93 2.73
C VAL A 53 17.30 9.12 4.24
N ALA A 54 16.34 8.43 4.83
CA ALA A 54 15.95 8.55 6.24
C ALA A 54 15.71 9.99 6.71
N CYS A 55 15.03 10.80 5.91
CA CYS A 55 14.74 12.21 6.25
C CYS A 55 13.62 12.40 7.30
N GLY A 56 12.82 11.35 7.58
CA GLY A 56 11.75 11.38 8.56
C GLY A 56 10.45 12.07 8.15
N LEU A 57 10.37 12.70 6.97
CA LEU A 57 9.18 13.44 6.55
C LEU A 57 7.92 12.56 6.44
N CYS A 58 8.07 11.30 6.04
CA CYS A 58 6.95 10.36 5.98
C CYS A 58 6.37 10.04 7.37
N SER A 59 7.21 9.98 8.42
CA SER A 59 6.77 9.78 9.80
C SER A 59 6.03 11.01 10.31
N VAL A 60 6.56 12.21 10.07
CA VAL A 60 5.94 13.49 10.48
C VAL A 60 4.61 13.72 9.75
N ALA A 61 4.51 13.36 8.48
CA ALA A 61 3.28 13.50 7.69
C ALA A 61 2.21 12.46 8.02
N CYS A 62 2.55 11.43 8.80
CA CYS A 62 1.62 10.35 9.10
C CYS A 62 0.60 10.76 10.17
N PRO A 63 -0.71 10.87 9.85
CA PRO A 63 -1.72 11.31 10.82
C PRO A 63 -2.01 10.26 11.89
N ALA A 64 -1.61 9.00 11.66
CA ALA A 64 -1.85 7.88 12.55
C ALA A 64 -0.59 7.47 13.35
N ASP A 65 0.52 8.20 13.20
CA ASP A 65 1.80 7.88 13.84
C ASP A 65 2.19 6.39 13.68
N ALA A 66 2.06 5.90 12.44
CA ALA A 66 2.24 4.49 12.11
C ALA A 66 3.67 4.16 11.66
N ILE A 67 4.51 5.17 11.38
CA ILE A 67 5.84 4.98 10.80
C ILE A 67 6.91 5.30 11.82
N TYR A 68 7.75 4.31 12.10
CA TYR A 68 8.95 4.46 12.92
C TYR A 68 10.18 4.29 12.02
N LEU A 69 11.18 5.16 12.20
CA LEU A 69 12.43 5.06 11.48
C LEU A 69 13.61 5.57 12.32
N GLU A 70 14.77 4.92 12.14
CA GLU A 70 16.05 5.35 12.66
C GLU A 70 17.04 5.51 11.52
N ALA A 71 17.74 6.64 11.52
CA ALA A 71 18.78 6.92 10.54
C ALA A 71 20.14 6.43 11.02
N ALA A 72 20.96 5.93 10.11
CA ALA A 72 22.37 5.63 10.35
C ALA A 72 23.25 6.22 9.25
N GLU A 73 24.53 6.38 9.55
CA GLU A 73 25.56 6.74 8.57
C GLU A 73 25.79 5.59 7.57
N ASN A 74 26.05 5.94 6.35
CA ASN A 74 26.18 4.98 5.26
C ASN A 74 27.58 5.07 4.62
N ASP A 75 28.18 3.91 4.39
CA ASP A 75 29.48 3.76 3.73
C ASP A 75 29.36 3.72 2.18
N GLY A 76 28.19 4.03 1.62
CA GLY A 76 27.92 3.95 0.19
C GLY A 76 27.50 2.56 -0.30
N THR A 77 27.40 1.56 0.56
CA THR A 77 27.04 0.18 0.19
C THR A 77 25.52 -0.05 0.12
N VAL A 78 24.76 0.62 1.00
CA VAL A 78 23.30 0.45 1.11
C VAL A 78 22.57 1.45 0.23
N MET A 79 23.08 2.67 0.16
CA MET A 79 22.51 3.80 -0.54
C MET A 79 23.61 4.66 -1.17
N ALA A 80 23.31 5.44 -2.21
CA ALA A 80 24.27 6.35 -2.85
C ALA A 80 24.62 7.59 -2.00
N GLY A 81 23.88 7.88 -0.94
CA GLY A 81 24.06 9.04 -0.06
C GLY A 81 24.73 8.73 1.27
N PRO A 82 25.00 9.76 2.08
CA PRO A 82 25.74 9.62 3.35
C PRO A 82 24.92 9.00 4.48
N ARG A 83 23.61 8.85 4.32
CA ARG A 83 22.70 8.41 5.39
C ARG A 83 21.58 7.54 4.82
N TYR A 84 21.20 6.48 5.52
CA TYR A 84 20.12 5.57 5.18
C TYR A 84 19.23 5.25 6.40
N ALA A 85 18.08 4.62 6.17
CA ALA A 85 17.25 4.11 7.25
C ALA A 85 17.77 2.76 7.72
N ALA A 86 18.39 2.73 8.92
CA ALA A 86 18.82 1.48 9.54
C ALA A 86 17.61 0.67 10.00
N VAL A 87 16.66 1.34 10.65
CA VAL A 87 15.35 0.77 11.01
C VAL A 87 14.27 1.54 10.25
N TYR A 88 13.35 0.83 9.66
CA TYR A 88 12.14 1.38 9.05
C TYR A 88 10.99 0.42 9.30
N GLN A 89 9.99 0.86 10.04
CA GLN A 89 8.86 0.02 10.43
C GLN A 89 7.54 0.75 10.19
N ILE A 90 6.54 0.00 9.76
CA ILE A 90 5.16 0.49 9.62
C ILE A 90 4.22 -0.40 10.41
N HIS A 91 3.54 0.19 11.39
CA HIS A 91 2.49 -0.48 12.15
C HIS A 91 1.19 -0.54 11.35
N LYS A 92 0.90 -1.68 10.73
CA LYS A 92 -0.32 -1.90 9.91
C LYS A 92 -1.62 -1.61 10.67
N THR A 93 -1.66 -1.94 11.96
CA THR A 93 -2.85 -1.75 12.80
C THR A 93 -3.19 -0.27 13.04
N ARG A 94 -2.20 0.61 12.93
CA ARG A 94 -2.40 2.07 13.03
C ARG A 94 -2.60 2.71 11.66
N CYS A 95 -1.99 2.13 10.62
CA CYS A 95 -1.99 2.69 9.28
C CYS A 95 -3.41 2.76 8.70
N ILE A 96 -3.83 3.93 8.24
CA ILE A 96 -5.12 4.17 7.59
C ILE A 96 -5.02 4.20 6.05
N PHE A 97 -3.86 3.86 5.49
CA PHE A 97 -3.61 3.82 4.05
C PHE A 97 -3.94 5.14 3.31
N CYS A 98 -3.75 6.28 3.96
CA CYS A 98 -4.07 7.60 3.40
C CYS A 98 -3.14 8.04 2.27
N GLY A 99 -1.89 7.55 2.21
CA GLY A 99 -0.90 7.87 1.18
C GLY A 99 -0.08 9.14 1.43
N PHE A 100 -0.27 9.86 2.55
CA PHE A 100 0.50 11.08 2.86
C PHE A 100 2.01 10.82 2.97
N CYS A 101 2.42 9.62 3.38
CA CYS A 101 3.83 9.23 3.39
C CYS A 101 4.45 9.21 1.98
N GLU A 102 3.68 8.80 0.96
CA GLU A 102 4.11 8.86 -0.44
C GLU A 102 4.21 10.30 -0.94
N GLU A 103 3.22 11.14 -0.62
CA GLU A 103 3.20 12.55 -1.04
C GLU A 103 4.31 13.37 -0.36
N ALA A 104 4.63 13.07 0.90
CA ALA A 104 5.66 13.77 1.67
C ALA A 104 7.09 13.34 1.32
N CYS A 105 7.29 12.27 0.57
CA CYS A 105 8.63 11.73 0.28
C CYS A 105 9.33 12.52 -0.84
N PRO A 106 10.40 13.28 -0.56
CA PRO A 106 11.06 14.13 -1.56
C PRO A 106 11.84 13.33 -2.62
N VAL A 107 12.25 12.11 -2.27
CA VAL A 107 13.02 11.22 -3.15
C VAL A 107 12.17 10.12 -3.78
N SER A 108 10.87 10.12 -3.54
CA SER A 108 9.97 9.08 -4.02
C SER A 108 10.48 7.67 -3.69
N ALA A 109 10.87 7.47 -2.42
CA ALA A 109 11.36 6.19 -1.92
C ALA A 109 10.23 5.28 -1.43
N ILE A 110 9.09 5.82 -1.01
CA ILE A 110 7.94 5.07 -0.53
C ILE A 110 6.75 5.29 -1.47
N PHE A 111 6.07 4.21 -1.81
CA PHE A 111 4.87 4.20 -2.64
C PHE A 111 3.77 3.33 -2.05
N MET A 112 2.53 3.66 -2.42
CA MET A 112 1.38 2.82 -2.12
C MET A 112 1.25 1.74 -3.20
N GLY A 113 1.57 0.49 -2.84
CA GLY A 113 1.40 -0.68 -3.70
C GLY A 113 -0.07 -1.04 -3.91
N LYS A 114 -0.31 -2.12 -4.65
CA LYS A 114 -1.67 -2.61 -4.96
C LYS A 114 -2.05 -3.87 -4.18
N ASP A 115 -1.18 -4.35 -3.30
CA ASP A 115 -1.44 -5.52 -2.49
C ASP A 115 -2.50 -5.22 -1.43
N TYR A 116 -3.52 -6.06 -1.36
CA TYR A 116 -4.63 -5.94 -0.43
C TYR A 116 -4.81 -7.18 0.47
N GLU A 117 -4.14 -8.28 0.16
CA GLU A 117 -4.18 -9.50 0.98
C GLU A 117 -3.21 -9.37 2.15
N LEU A 118 -3.63 -8.69 3.20
CA LEU A 118 -2.78 -8.33 4.34
C LEU A 118 -3.14 -9.08 5.62
N ALA A 119 -3.96 -10.11 5.53
CA ALA A 119 -4.37 -10.90 6.68
C ALA A 119 -3.21 -11.73 7.22
N VAL A 120 -3.03 -11.71 8.53
CA VAL A 120 -2.02 -12.47 9.27
C VAL A 120 -2.66 -13.12 10.49
N TYR A 121 -2.03 -14.17 11.03
CA TYR A 121 -2.55 -14.91 12.19
C TYR A 121 -2.14 -14.30 13.53
N SER A 122 -0.94 -13.71 13.61
CA SER A 122 -0.42 -13.09 14.83
C SER A 122 -0.51 -11.58 14.78
N LYS A 123 -0.72 -10.95 15.94
CA LYS A 123 -0.70 -9.49 16.08
C LYS A 123 0.69 -8.90 15.83
N ASP A 124 1.73 -9.66 16.16
CA ASP A 124 3.11 -9.21 16.01
C ASP A 124 3.53 -9.09 14.54
N ASP A 125 2.92 -9.90 13.66
CA ASP A 125 3.14 -9.83 12.21
C ASP A 125 2.52 -8.58 11.55
N PHE A 126 1.84 -7.73 12.33
CA PHE A 126 1.31 -6.45 11.84
C PHE A 126 2.31 -5.31 11.87
N VAL A 127 3.55 -5.55 12.24
CA VAL A 127 4.64 -4.59 12.09
C VAL A 127 5.47 -4.99 10.88
N TRP A 128 5.41 -4.19 9.82
CA TRP A 128 6.22 -4.43 8.62
C TRP A 128 7.60 -3.84 8.79
N ASP A 129 8.60 -4.68 8.74
CA ASP A 129 9.99 -4.28 8.76
C ASP A 129 10.48 -3.82 7.38
N LYS A 130 11.59 -3.10 7.37
CA LYS A 130 12.23 -2.59 6.15
C LYS A 130 12.38 -3.65 5.05
N ASN A 131 12.81 -4.86 5.41
CA ASN A 131 13.06 -5.95 4.46
C ASN A 131 11.77 -6.43 3.74
N GLU A 132 10.65 -6.40 4.44
CA GLU A 132 9.33 -6.74 3.87
C GLU A 132 8.74 -5.64 2.99
N LEU A 133 9.17 -4.41 3.23
CA LEU A 133 8.73 -3.24 2.47
C LEU A 133 9.57 -3.00 1.23
N LEU A 134 10.84 -3.43 1.23
CA LEU A 134 11.75 -3.24 0.10
C LEU A 134 11.37 -4.10 -1.10
N VAL A 135 11.30 -3.47 -2.26
CA VAL A 135 11.17 -4.18 -3.53
C VAL A 135 12.38 -5.08 -3.75
N PRO A 136 12.21 -6.36 -4.17
CA PRO A 136 13.32 -7.24 -4.49
C PRO A 136 14.28 -6.60 -5.51
N ALA A 137 15.58 -6.78 -5.33
CA ALA A 137 16.61 -6.17 -6.19
C ALA A 137 16.51 -6.60 -7.68
N THR A 138 15.84 -7.70 -7.97
CA THR A 138 15.66 -8.27 -9.32
C THR A 138 14.47 -7.66 -10.07
N THR A 139 13.59 -6.93 -9.40
CA THR A 139 12.44 -6.30 -10.04
C THR A 139 12.84 -4.89 -10.45
N ALA A 140 13.16 -4.68 -11.73
CA ALA A 140 13.22 -3.34 -12.29
C ALA A 140 11.97 -2.56 -11.86
N PRO A 141 12.07 -1.25 -11.51
CA PRO A 141 10.93 -0.49 -11.04
C PRO A 141 9.81 -0.68 -12.04
N ALA A 142 8.70 -1.26 -11.60
CA ALA A 142 7.49 -1.32 -12.39
C ALA A 142 7.19 0.13 -12.76
N THR A 143 7.40 0.45 -14.02
CA THR A 143 7.15 1.76 -14.61
C THR A 143 5.79 2.20 -14.13
N GLN A 144 5.74 3.33 -13.45
CA GLN A 144 4.49 3.88 -12.93
C GLN A 144 3.67 4.37 -14.12
N GLU A 145 3.01 3.43 -14.81
CA GLU A 145 1.98 3.76 -15.76
C GLU A 145 0.81 4.37 -14.97
N GLY A 146 0.70 5.68 -15.03
CA GLY A 146 -0.46 6.39 -14.53
C GLY A 146 -0.20 7.66 -13.68
N ARG A 147 1.04 8.14 -13.53
CA ARG A 147 1.26 9.47 -12.95
C ARG A 147 1.49 10.48 -14.07
N GLU A 148 0.41 10.88 -14.73
CA GLU A 148 0.42 12.15 -15.47
C GLU A 148 0.67 13.28 -14.47
N THR A 149 1.77 13.97 -14.67
CA THR A 149 2.15 15.22 -14.00
C THR A 149 1.01 16.22 -14.11
N ARG A 150 0.49 16.64 -12.96
CA ARG A 150 -0.26 17.91 -12.86
C ARG A 150 0.70 19.05 -12.70
#